data_3282df9ee7535d4603b9195324a02d73
#
_entry.id   3282df9ee7535d4603b9195324a02d73
#
_cell.length_a   1.000
_cell.length_b   1.000
_cell.length_c   1.000
_cell.angle_alpha   90.00
_cell.angle_beta   90.00
_cell.angle_gamma   90.00
#
_symmetry.space_group_name_H-M   'P 1'
#
loop_
_entity.id
_entity.type
_entity.pdbx_description
1 polymer ?
#
loop_
_entity_poly.entity_id
_entity_poly.type
_entity_poly.pdbx_seq_one_letter_code
_entity_poly.pdbx_strand_id
1 'polypeptide(L)'
;MKKITLMLAIIATALMAQGQVKQIKPSHIYKMPANTSKSLEVLIEENSIYEDLYGGQCSWYCGGVIDTVLASSSLAPSKKFDYKGANAHDFDHESVWAEGAPGQGIGEYLVYYFPGSCPRVTTVKVLNGHVKNPKVWKENSRVKQLKVYYNDVPIAILDLQDSRTLQCFEVGTLGYHDSNASQWTLKFEIMDVYPGTKYQDTVISELYFDGIDVH
;
A
#
# COMPACT_ATOMS: atom_id res chain seq x y z
N MET A 1 9.89 66.69 23.13
CA MET A 1 10.33 65.92 21.96
C MET A 1 10.40 64.47 22.36
N LYS A 2 9.36 63.67 22.03
CA LYS A 2 9.28 62.24 22.36
C LYS A 2 9.87 61.43 21.19
N LYS A 3 10.93 60.65 21.44
CA LYS A 3 11.51 59.71 20.47
C LYS A 3 10.62 58.48 20.41
N ILE A 4 10.02 58.24 19.26
CA ILE A 4 9.28 57.00 18.97
C ILE A 4 10.31 56.00 18.44
N THR A 5 10.60 54.96 19.23
CA THR A 5 11.44 53.85 18.82
C THR A 5 10.56 52.86 18.06
N LEU A 6 10.76 52.76 16.76
CA LEU A 6 10.08 51.82 15.88
C LEU A 6 10.74 50.46 16.06
N MET A 7 10.02 49.53 16.71
CA MET A 7 10.46 48.13 16.88
C MET A 7 10.04 47.36 15.62
N LEU A 8 10.98 47.11 14.70
CA LEU A 8 10.75 46.17 13.58
C LEU A 8 10.71 44.72 14.12
N ALA A 9 9.53 44.17 14.16
CA ALA A 9 9.38 42.72 14.37
C ALA A 9 9.75 41.96 13.08
N ILE A 10 10.92 41.34 13.09
CA ILE A 10 11.34 40.42 12.03
C ILE A 10 10.55 39.14 12.25
N ILE A 11 9.48 38.94 11.49
CA ILE A 11 8.79 37.66 11.38
C ILE A 11 9.68 36.78 10.51
N ALA A 12 10.51 35.97 11.16
CA ALA A 12 11.19 34.85 10.49
C ALA A 12 10.15 33.81 10.13
N THR A 13 9.65 33.86 8.91
CA THR A 13 8.91 32.72 8.32
C THR A 13 9.91 31.59 8.10
N ALA A 14 9.93 30.64 9.04
CA ALA A 14 10.58 29.37 8.82
C ALA A 14 9.81 28.67 7.67
N LEU A 15 10.29 28.85 6.44
CA LEU A 15 9.91 27.98 5.33
C LEU A 15 10.48 26.61 5.69
N MET A 16 9.65 25.76 6.30
CA MET A 16 9.91 24.32 6.35
C MET A 16 10.05 23.92 4.87
N ALA A 17 11.25 23.57 4.46
CA ALA A 17 11.47 22.89 3.19
C ALA A 17 10.70 21.55 3.30
N GLN A 18 9.44 21.55 2.86
CA GLN A 18 8.71 20.32 2.61
C GLN A 18 9.48 19.62 1.50
N GLY A 19 10.28 18.62 1.86
CA GLY A 19 10.94 17.77 0.90
C GLY A 19 9.89 17.30 -0.10
N GLN A 20 10.13 17.55 -1.39
CA GLN A 20 9.20 17.20 -2.44
C GLN A 20 8.96 15.68 -2.36
N VAL A 21 7.70 15.27 -2.09
CA VAL A 21 7.32 13.86 -1.97
C VAL A 21 7.63 13.18 -3.30
N LYS A 22 8.47 12.14 -3.27
CA LYS A 22 8.99 11.48 -4.46
C LYS A 22 7.87 10.70 -5.16
N GLN A 23 7.65 10.94 -6.45
CA GLN A 23 6.83 10.06 -7.29
C GLN A 23 7.63 8.84 -7.72
N ILE A 24 7.06 7.64 -7.52
CA ILE A 24 7.69 6.36 -7.80
C ILE A 24 6.80 5.59 -8.78
N LYS A 25 7.37 5.19 -9.91
CA LYS A 25 6.77 4.24 -10.86
C LYS A 25 7.17 2.82 -10.50
N PRO A 26 6.40 1.79 -10.94
CA PRO A 26 6.78 0.41 -10.70
C PRO A 26 8.18 0.12 -11.28
N SER A 27 9.04 -0.46 -10.45
CA SER A 27 10.37 -0.97 -10.89
C SER A 27 10.23 -2.30 -11.64
N HIS A 28 9.27 -3.14 -11.21
CA HIS A 28 8.94 -4.42 -11.82
C HIS A 28 7.43 -4.60 -11.92
N ILE A 29 6.98 -5.34 -12.93
CA ILE A 29 5.57 -5.65 -13.19
C ILE A 29 5.46 -7.11 -13.60
N TYR A 30 4.71 -7.91 -12.82
CA TYR A 30 4.48 -9.31 -13.07
C TYR A 30 3.04 -9.56 -13.48
N LYS A 31 2.83 -10.23 -14.62
CA LYS A 31 1.49 -10.49 -15.15
C LYS A 31 0.78 -11.58 -14.34
N MET A 32 -0.42 -11.29 -13.89
CA MET A 32 -1.28 -12.30 -13.29
C MET A 32 -1.77 -13.30 -14.35
N PRO A 33 -1.84 -14.60 -14.02
CA PRO A 33 -2.46 -15.60 -14.89
C PRO A 33 -3.88 -15.21 -15.28
N ALA A 34 -4.33 -15.64 -16.45
CA ALA A 34 -5.67 -15.34 -16.95
C ALA A 34 -6.78 -15.90 -16.04
N ASN A 35 -6.51 -17.04 -15.36
CA ASN A 35 -7.44 -17.69 -14.46
C ASN A 35 -6.83 -17.84 -13.06
N THR A 36 -7.25 -16.98 -12.12
CA THR A 36 -6.84 -17.00 -10.71
C THR A 36 -7.79 -17.80 -9.81
N SER A 37 -8.81 -18.47 -10.39
CA SER A 37 -9.72 -19.34 -9.63
C SER A 37 -9.09 -20.68 -9.20
N LYS A 38 -7.87 -20.95 -9.64
CA LYS A 38 -7.05 -22.02 -9.08
C LYS A 38 -6.52 -21.55 -7.72
N SER A 39 -6.40 -22.47 -6.77
CA SER A 39 -5.80 -22.17 -5.47
C SER A 39 -4.43 -21.51 -5.65
N LEU A 40 -4.05 -20.67 -4.73
CA LEU A 40 -2.74 -20.01 -4.71
C LEU A 40 -1.61 -21.04 -4.91
N GLU A 41 -1.72 -22.24 -4.33
CA GLU A 41 -0.77 -23.34 -4.47
C GLU A 41 -0.55 -23.77 -5.92
N VAL A 42 -1.61 -23.81 -6.74
CA VAL A 42 -1.47 -24.17 -8.18
C VAL A 42 -0.88 -23.03 -9.00
N LEU A 43 -1.12 -21.79 -8.61
CA LEU A 43 -0.48 -20.61 -9.23
C LEU A 43 1.01 -20.56 -8.87
N ILE A 44 1.37 -21.01 -7.70
CA ILE A 44 2.73 -21.17 -7.19
C ILE A 44 3.51 -22.19 -8.04
N GLU A 45 2.92 -23.35 -8.30
CA GLU A 45 3.58 -24.43 -9.03
C GLU A 45 3.69 -24.18 -10.54
N GLU A 46 2.68 -23.53 -11.16
CA GLU A 46 2.64 -23.32 -12.61
C GLU A 46 3.42 -22.09 -13.12
N ASN A 47 3.69 -21.14 -12.27
CA ASN A 47 4.37 -19.90 -12.67
C ASN A 47 5.25 -19.44 -11.52
N SER A 48 6.48 -19.18 -11.69
CA SER A 48 7.44 -18.59 -10.74
C SER A 48 6.96 -17.26 -10.05
N ILE A 49 5.69 -16.92 -10.15
CA ILE A 49 5.03 -15.79 -9.47
C ILE A 49 5.27 -15.86 -7.95
N TYR A 50 5.44 -17.06 -7.41
CA TYR A 50 5.73 -17.23 -5.99
C TYR A 50 7.08 -16.65 -5.60
N GLU A 51 8.12 -16.91 -6.38
CA GLU A 51 9.43 -16.31 -6.18
C GLU A 51 9.35 -14.78 -6.31
N ASP A 52 8.53 -14.28 -7.24
CA ASP A 52 8.33 -12.87 -7.48
C ASP A 52 7.43 -12.19 -6.41
N LEU A 53 6.41 -12.90 -5.91
CA LEU A 53 5.52 -12.41 -4.85
C LEU A 53 6.18 -12.46 -3.48
N TYR A 54 6.88 -13.56 -3.17
CA TYR A 54 7.38 -13.86 -1.84
C TYR A 54 8.90 -13.80 -1.72
N GLY A 55 9.62 -13.47 -2.79
CA GLY A 55 11.07 -13.23 -2.72
C GLY A 55 11.95 -14.48 -2.74
N GLY A 56 11.53 -15.56 -3.40
CA GLY A 56 12.36 -16.76 -3.55
C GLY A 56 12.46 -17.62 -2.29
N GLN A 57 13.58 -18.32 -2.10
CA GLN A 57 13.74 -19.29 -1.01
C GLN A 57 13.69 -18.68 0.40
N CYS A 58 13.91 -17.37 0.55
CA CYS A 58 13.83 -16.63 1.81
C CYS A 58 13.17 -15.28 1.58
N SER A 59 11.85 -15.25 1.67
CA SER A 59 11.09 -14.01 1.57
C SER A 59 11.22 -13.16 2.83
N TRP A 60 10.91 -11.87 2.72
CA TRP A 60 10.79 -10.97 3.87
C TRP A 60 9.91 -11.56 4.99
N TYR A 61 8.89 -12.34 4.63
CA TYR A 61 7.96 -12.98 5.55
C TYR A 61 8.55 -14.14 6.37
N CYS A 62 9.79 -14.58 6.10
CA CYS A 62 10.47 -15.53 6.99
C CYS A 62 10.77 -14.93 8.37
N GLY A 63 10.99 -13.62 8.44
CA GLY A 63 11.19 -12.87 9.68
C GLY A 63 10.26 -11.69 9.86
N GLY A 64 9.56 -11.28 8.79
CA GLY A 64 8.65 -10.15 8.78
C GLY A 64 7.30 -10.49 9.40
N VAL A 65 6.83 -9.63 10.30
CA VAL A 65 5.52 -9.73 10.94
C VAL A 65 4.81 -8.39 10.83
N ILE A 66 3.52 -8.44 10.55
CA ILE A 66 2.63 -7.30 10.62
C ILE A 66 1.68 -7.51 11.79
N ASP A 67 1.73 -6.62 12.77
CA ASP A 67 0.91 -6.74 13.99
C ASP A 67 -0.57 -6.57 13.67
N THR A 68 -0.90 -5.60 12.81
CA THR A 68 -2.28 -5.33 12.40
C THR A 68 -2.35 -4.51 11.12
N VAL A 69 -3.45 -4.64 10.41
CA VAL A 69 -3.83 -3.78 9.28
C VAL A 69 -5.15 -3.10 9.61
N LEU A 70 -5.15 -1.77 9.61
CA LEU A 70 -6.36 -0.96 9.81
C LEU A 70 -6.72 -0.24 8.52
N ALA A 71 -8.02 -0.13 8.24
CA ALA A 71 -8.58 0.68 7.17
C ALA A 71 -9.32 1.88 7.73
N SER A 72 -9.30 3.02 7.02
CA SER A 72 -10.11 4.19 7.34
C SER A 72 -11.60 3.90 7.28
N SER A 73 -11.99 3.11 6.26
CA SER A 73 -13.33 2.56 6.09
C SER A 73 -13.28 1.20 5.40
N SER A 74 -14.40 0.50 5.40
CA SER A 74 -14.59 -0.73 4.61
C SER A 74 -16.03 -0.81 4.16
N LEU A 75 -16.24 -1.29 2.94
CA LEU A 75 -17.57 -1.56 2.41
C LEU A 75 -18.30 -2.54 3.33
N ALA A 76 -19.59 -2.34 3.53
CA ALA A 76 -20.41 -3.22 4.35
C ALA A 76 -20.35 -4.67 3.86
N PRO A 77 -20.20 -5.65 4.76
CA PRO A 77 -20.09 -7.04 4.35
C PRO A 77 -21.36 -7.54 3.65
N SER A 78 -21.20 -8.39 2.66
CA SER A 78 -22.28 -9.14 2.03
C SER A 78 -22.50 -10.48 2.75
N LYS A 79 -23.49 -11.28 2.30
CA LYS A 79 -23.70 -12.64 2.86
C LYS A 79 -22.52 -13.59 2.67
N LYS A 80 -21.63 -13.32 1.71
CA LYS A 80 -20.53 -14.21 1.31
C LYS A 80 -19.15 -13.61 1.50
N PHE A 81 -19.04 -12.29 1.54
CA PHE A 81 -17.76 -11.59 1.54
C PHE A 81 -17.78 -10.46 2.58
N ASP A 82 -16.70 -10.29 3.29
CA ASP A 82 -16.35 -9.07 3.95
C ASP A 82 -15.31 -8.32 3.10
N TYR A 83 -15.06 -7.05 3.41
CA TYR A 83 -14.19 -6.17 2.63
C TYR A 83 -13.23 -5.40 3.53
N LYS A 84 -12.88 -6.00 4.67
CA LYS A 84 -12.06 -5.36 5.72
C LYS A 84 -10.62 -5.11 5.26
N GLY A 85 -9.94 -4.17 5.89
CA GLY A 85 -8.57 -3.79 5.56
C GLY A 85 -7.58 -4.96 5.60
N ALA A 86 -7.76 -5.92 6.50
CA ALA A 86 -6.88 -7.09 6.60
C ALA A 86 -6.90 -7.97 5.35
N ASN A 87 -7.97 -7.95 4.55
CA ASN A 87 -8.02 -8.67 3.29
C ASN A 87 -7.00 -8.17 2.24
N ALA A 88 -6.48 -6.97 2.40
CA ALA A 88 -5.38 -6.49 1.55
C ALA A 88 -4.00 -7.05 1.97
N HIS A 89 -3.97 -8.07 2.85
CA HIS A 89 -2.74 -8.71 3.32
C HIS A 89 -3.02 -10.11 3.87
N ASP A 90 -3.91 -10.87 3.27
CA ASP A 90 -4.26 -12.22 3.71
C ASP A 90 -3.77 -13.33 2.76
N PHE A 91 -3.10 -12.95 1.68
CA PHE A 91 -2.58 -13.85 0.64
C PHE A 91 -3.68 -14.62 -0.11
N ASP A 92 -4.93 -14.13 -0.06
CA ASP A 92 -6.06 -14.67 -0.80
C ASP A 92 -6.50 -13.73 -1.92
N HIS A 93 -6.18 -14.05 -3.16
CA HIS A 93 -6.54 -13.22 -4.32
C HIS A 93 -8.06 -13.19 -4.63
N GLU A 94 -8.86 -13.93 -3.89
CA GLU A 94 -10.33 -13.90 -3.98
C GLU A 94 -10.95 -12.91 -2.99
N SER A 95 -10.25 -12.60 -1.89
CA SER A 95 -10.62 -11.58 -0.93
C SER A 95 -10.07 -10.21 -1.34
N VAL A 96 -10.59 -9.13 -0.79
CA VAL A 96 -10.16 -7.76 -1.08
C VAL A 96 -10.49 -6.82 0.07
N TRP A 97 -9.70 -5.77 0.22
CA TRP A 97 -10.19 -4.56 0.85
C TRP A 97 -10.94 -3.74 -0.20
N ALA A 98 -12.16 -3.32 0.12
CA ALA A 98 -12.89 -2.28 -0.60
C ALA A 98 -13.21 -1.17 0.39
N GLU A 99 -12.88 0.08 0.06
CA GLU A 99 -13.23 1.22 0.89
C GLU A 99 -14.76 1.40 0.97
N GLY A 100 -15.26 2.03 2.02
CA GLY A 100 -16.69 2.16 2.28
C GLY A 100 -17.21 3.59 2.29
N ALA A 101 -16.40 4.56 1.85
CA ALA A 101 -16.81 5.96 1.78
C ALA A 101 -17.69 6.22 0.54
N PRO A 102 -18.54 7.25 0.56
CA PRO A 102 -19.28 7.65 -0.64
C PRO A 102 -18.34 8.10 -1.77
N GLY A 103 -18.52 7.55 -2.97
CA GLY A 103 -17.74 7.92 -4.16
C GLY A 103 -16.63 6.93 -4.47
N GLN A 104 -15.44 7.44 -4.76
CA GLN A 104 -14.30 6.63 -5.23
C GLN A 104 -13.20 6.46 -4.17
N GLY A 105 -13.49 6.78 -2.92
CA GLY A 105 -12.57 6.57 -1.79
C GLY A 105 -11.30 7.42 -1.82
N ILE A 106 -11.30 8.58 -2.47
CA ILE A 106 -10.17 9.52 -2.37
C ILE A 106 -10.01 9.98 -0.93
N GLY A 107 -8.79 9.81 -0.38
CA GLY A 107 -8.48 10.08 1.03
C GLY A 107 -8.64 8.87 1.95
N GLU A 108 -9.27 7.79 1.50
CA GLU A 108 -9.32 6.53 2.25
C GLU A 108 -7.96 5.85 2.26
N TYR A 109 -7.67 5.08 3.31
CA TYR A 109 -6.34 4.55 3.52
C TYR A 109 -6.30 3.21 4.25
N LEU A 110 -5.18 2.51 4.08
CA LEU A 110 -4.74 1.38 4.90
C LEU A 110 -3.54 1.78 5.76
N VAL A 111 -3.47 1.31 7.00
CA VAL A 111 -2.30 1.46 7.89
C VAL A 111 -1.82 0.09 8.31
N TYR A 112 -0.56 -0.18 8.08
CA TYR A 112 0.16 -1.38 8.48
C TYR A 112 1.04 -1.05 9.69
N TYR A 113 0.96 -1.86 10.74
CA TYR A 113 1.74 -1.72 11.96
C TYR A 113 2.79 -2.80 12.03
N PHE A 114 4.03 -2.40 12.24
CA PHE A 114 5.20 -3.28 12.27
C PHE A 114 5.90 -3.18 13.63
N PRO A 115 6.27 -4.32 14.26
CA PRO A 115 7.11 -4.27 15.44
C PRO A 115 8.50 -3.69 15.11
N GLY A 116 9.16 -3.08 16.09
CA GLY A 116 10.49 -2.52 15.90
C GLY A 116 11.54 -3.54 15.45
N SER A 117 11.38 -4.80 15.88
CA SER A 117 12.25 -5.93 15.51
C SER A 117 12.04 -6.43 14.07
N CYS A 118 10.97 -5.98 13.39
CA CYS A 118 10.67 -6.43 12.04
C CYS A 118 11.82 -6.15 11.07
N PRO A 119 12.16 -7.07 10.14
CA PRO A 119 13.06 -6.80 9.04
C PRO A 119 12.68 -5.52 8.29
N ARG A 120 13.67 -4.77 7.81
CA ARG A 120 13.43 -3.50 7.12
C ARG A 120 12.79 -3.73 5.76
N VAL A 121 11.79 -2.91 5.45
CA VAL A 121 11.09 -2.91 4.16
C VAL A 121 11.86 -2.03 3.17
N THR A 122 12.07 -2.54 1.95
CA THR A 122 12.63 -1.77 0.82
C THR A 122 11.68 -1.66 -0.36
N THR A 123 10.75 -2.62 -0.48
CA THR A 123 9.85 -2.74 -1.62
C THR A 123 8.40 -2.90 -1.16
N VAL A 124 7.51 -2.16 -1.79
CA VAL A 124 6.05 -2.34 -1.66
C VAL A 124 5.55 -3.02 -2.94
N LYS A 125 4.78 -4.09 -2.79
CA LYS A 125 4.19 -4.86 -3.89
C LYS A 125 2.67 -4.74 -3.84
N VAL A 126 2.02 -4.34 -4.94
CA VAL A 126 0.57 -4.07 -4.98
C VAL A 126 -0.12 -4.89 -6.06
N LEU A 127 -1.13 -5.67 -5.66
CA LEU A 127 -2.14 -6.25 -6.55
C LEU A 127 -3.37 -5.34 -6.55
N ASN A 128 -3.46 -4.50 -7.57
CA ASN A 128 -4.42 -3.41 -7.68
C ASN A 128 -5.77 -3.87 -8.22
N GLY A 129 -6.84 -3.45 -7.57
CA GLY A 129 -8.21 -3.84 -7.94
C GLY A 129 -8.57 -5.27 -7.49
N HIS A 130 -9.74 -5.76 -7.85
CA HIS A 130 -10.18 -7.12 -7.52
C HIS A 130 -9.64 -8.12 -8.56
N VAL A 131 -8.47 -8.69 -8.30
CA VAL A 131 -7.72 -9.48 -9.30
C VAL A 131 -8.27 -10.88 -9.57
N LYS A 132 -9.31 -11.32 -8.85
CA LYS A 132 -9.95 -12.63 -9.00
C LYS A 132 -10.19 -13.05 -10.46
N ASN A 133 -10.68 -12.14 -11.30
CA ASN A 133 -10.79 -12.35 -12.74
C ASN A 133 -10.89 -11.02 -13.51
N PRO A 134 -10.66 -11.02 -14.84
CA PRO A 134 -10.64 -9.78 -15.63
C PRO A 134 -11.97 -9.01 -15.62
N LYS A 135 -13.12 -9.69 -15.49
CA LYS A 135 -14.44 -9.03 -15.46
C LYS A 135 -14.60 -8.22 -14.17
N VAL A 136 -14.44 -8.88 -13.03
CA VAL A 136 -14.59 -8.25 -11.70
C VAL A 136 -13.56 -7.15 -11.52
N TRP A 137 -12.31 -7.34 -12.02
CA TRP A 137 -11.27 -6.33 -12.00
C TRP A 137 -11.68 -5.04 -12.73
N LYS A 138 -12.34 -5.15 -13.91
CA LYS A 138 -12.85 -4.00 -14.67
C LYS A 138 -14.09 -3.36 -14.04
N GLU A 139 -14.91 -4.13 -13.34
CA GLU A 139 -16.16 -3.63 -12.76
C GLU A 139 -15.93 -2.71 -11.56
N ASN A 140 -14.85 -2.89 -10.79
CA ASN A 140 -14.52 -2.08 -9.61
C ASN A 140 -13.53 -0.97 -9.95
N SER A 141 -13.51 0.09 -9.13
CA SER A 141 -12.46 1.11 -9.22
C SER A 141 -11.14 0.57 -8.72
N ARG A 142 -10.05 1.07 -9.25
CA ARG A 142 -8.68 0.67 -8.97
C ARG A 142 -7.87 1.90 -8.64
N VAL A 143 -6.90 1.74 -7.75
CA VAL A 143 -6.01 2.84 -7.37
C VAL A 143 -5.15 3.27 -8.55
N LYS A 144 -5.01 4.59 -8.75
CA LYS A 144 -4.08 5.18 -9.70
C LYS A 144 -2.87 5.78 -8.99
N GLN A 145 -3.08 6.40 -7.84
CA GLN A 145 -2.00 6.93 -7.01
C GLN A 145 -2.23 6.60 -5.54
N LEU A 146 -1.19 6.05 -4.87
CA LEU A 146 -1.11 5.85 -3.43
C LEU A 146 -0.05 6.77 -2.82
N LYS A 147 -0.43 7.58 -1.87
CA LYS A 147 0.51 8.34 -1.04
C LYS A 147 0.96 7.48 0.13
N VAL A 148 2.27 7.35 0.28
CA VAL A 148 2.89 6.54 1.32
C VAL A 148 3.40 7.45 2.43
N TYR A 149 3.07 7.08 3.66
CA TYR A 149 3.57 7.73 4.87
C TYR A 149 4.34 6.71 5.71
N TYR A 150 5.47 7.14 6.24
CA TYR A 150 6.25 6.41 7.25
C TYR A 150 6.14 7.16 8.58
N ASN A 151 5.55 6.54 9.59
CA ASN A 151 5.25 7.18 10.88
C ASN A 151 4.58 8.56 10.70
N ASP A 152 3.50 8.61 9.90
CA ASP A 152 2.72 9.79 9.53
C ASP A 152 3.45 10.86 8.69
N VAL A 153 4.73 10.66 8.38
CA VAL A 153 5.49 11.55 7.49
C VAL A 153 5.34 11.08 6.05
N PRO A 154 4.84 11.92 5.11
CA PRO A 154 4.71 11.54 3.71
C PRO A 154 6.10 11.37 3.08
N ILE A 155 6.35 10.24 2.44
CA ILE A 155 7.65 9.89 1.85
C ILE A 155 7.60 9.67 0.34
N ALA A 156 6.48 9.19 -0.20
CA ALA A 156 6.35 8.85 -1.61
C ALA A 156 4.90 8.94 -2.11
N ILE A 157 4.75 9.03 -3.43
CA ILE A 157 3.52 8.75 -4.17
C ILE A 157 3.82 7.63 -5.16
N LEU A 158 3.13 6.50 -5.05
CA LEU A 158 3.24 5.38 -5.98
C LEU A 158 2.27 5.62 -7.14
N ASP A 159 2.81 5.67 -8.37
CA ASP A 159 2.02 5.78 -9.61
C ASP A 159 1.74 4.38 -10.15
N LEU A 160 0.54 3.85 -9.90
CA LEU A 160 0.14 2.53 -10.35
C LEU A 160 -0.31 2.57 -11.82
N GLN A 161 -0.03 1.49 -12.54
CA GLN A 161 -0.56 1.30 -13.89
C GLN A 161 -1.97 0.66 -13.84
N ASP A 162 -2.83 1.02 -14.78
CA ASP A 162 -4.15 0.38 -14.94
C ASP A 162 -4.02 -0.98 -15.60
N SER A 163 -3.44 -1.92 -14.87
CA SER A 163 -3.18 -3.28 -15.33
C SER A 163 -3.43 -4.30 -14.21
N ARG A 164 -3.95 -5.48 -14.59
CA ARG A 164 -4.15 -6.60 -13.66
C ARG A 164 -2.83 -7.36 -13.52
N THR A 165 -1.92 -6.77 -12.74
CA THR A 165 -0.54 -7.23 -12.54
C THR A 165 -0.09 -6.96 -11.11
N LEU A 166 0.90 -7.71 -10.63
CA LEU A 166 1.65 -7.33 -9.44
C LEU A 166 2.62 -6.20 -9.83
N GLN A 167 2.60 -5.12 -9.09
CA GLN A 167 3.45 -3.94 -9.32
C GLN A 167 4.35 -3.71 -8.11
N CYS A 168 5.65 -3.65 -8.31
CA CYS A 168 6.66 -3.49 -7.27
C CYS A 168 7.24 -2.08 -7.29
N PHE A 169 7.40 -1.48 -6.10
CA PHE A 169 7.86 -0.10 -5.91
C PHE A 169 9.00 -0.06 -4.91
N GLU A 170 10.16 0.46 -5.33
CA GLU A 170 11.33 0.69 -4.47
C GLU A 170 11.12 1.95 -3.64
N VAL A 171 10.80 1.79 -2.35
CA VAL A 171 10.46 2.90 -1.45
C VAL A 171 11.63 3.41 -0.62
N GLY A 172 12.80 2.78 -0.76
CA GLY A 172 13.95 2.99 0.12
C GLY A 172 13.85 2.13 1.38
N THR A 173 14.85 2.19 2.23
CA THR A 173 14.92 1.34 3.43
C THR A 173 14.11 1.96 4.57
N LEU A 174 13.08 1.25 5.05
CA LEU A 174 12.15 1.67 6.08
C LEU A 174 12.12 0.66 7.23
N GLY A 175 11.98 1.14 8.46
CA GLY A 175 11.99 0.31 9.66
C GLY A 175 13.34 0.35 10.38
N TYR A 176 13.44 -0.38 11.50
CA TYR A 176 14.59 -0.29 12.41
C TYR A 176 15.38 -1.61 12.49
N HIS A 177 14.69 -2.75 12.41
CA HIS A 177 15.25 -4.08 12.70
C HIS A 177 15.95 -4.13 14.08
N ASP A 178 15.29 -3.56 15.09
CA ASP A 178 15.78 -3.45 16.46
C ASP A 178 14.67 -3.81 17.44
N SER A 179 14.88 -4.83 18.27
CA SER A 179 13.91 -5.28 19.27
C SER A 179 13.62 -4.24 20.37
N ASN A 180 14.49 -3.25 20.55
CA ASN A 180 14.29 -2.14 21.49
C ASN A 180 13.59 -0.94 20.84
N ALA A 181 13.45 -0.93 19.51
CA ALA A 181 12.75 0.13 18.82
C ALA A 181 11.22 0.01 19.00
N SER A 182 10.56 1.16 18.99
CA SER A 182 9.10 1.21 19.02
C SER A 182 8.49 0.65 17.74
N GLN A 183 7.22 0.27 17.83
CA GLN A 183 6.39 -0.02 16.66
C GLN A 183 6.43 1.16 15.67
N TRP A 184 6.38 0.85 14.38
CA TRP A 184 6.36 1.83 13.30
C TRP A 184 5.25 1.51 12.30
N THR A 185 4.91 2.47 11.43
CA THR A 185 3.77 2.33 10.53
C THR A 185 4.09 2.71 9.10
N LEU A 186 3.40 2.03 8.16
CA LEU A 186 3.21 2.48 6.79
C LEU A 186 1.72 2.73 6.55
N LYS A 187 1.39 3.96 6.12
CA LYS A 187 0.03 4.30 5.69
C LYS A 187 0.02 4.52 4.17
N PHE A 188 -1.00 3.98 3.52
CA PHE A 188 -1.23 4.07 2.08
C PHE A 188 -2.58 4.75 1.83
N GLU A 189 -2.56 6.00 1.38
CA GLU A 189 -3.74 6.84 1.16
C GLU A 189 -4.04 6.93 -0.34
N ILE A 190 -5.29 6.71 -0.72
CA ILE A 190 -5.77 6.82 -2.10
C ILE A 190 -5.80 8.29 -2.51
N MET A 191 -5.00 8.66 -3.52
CA MET A 191 -4.93 10.03 -4.05
C MET A 191 -5.68 10.20 -5.37
N ASP A 192 -5.67 9.17 -6.22
CA ASP A 192 -6.32 9.17 -7.53
C ASP A 192 -6.68 7.73 -7.93
N VAL A 193 -7.69 7.57 -8.79
CA VAL A 193 -8.24 6.27 -9.15
C VAL A 193 -8.49 6.13 -10.65
N TYR A 194 -8.49 4.89 -11.12
CA TYR A 194 -9.06 4.46 -12.39
C TYR A 194 -10.50 4.01 -12.13
N PRO A 195 -11.52 4.68 -12.69
CA PRO A 195 -12.91 4.36 -12.38
C PRO A 195 -13.30 2.95 -12.86
N GLY A 196 -14.09 2.28 -12.07
CA GLY A 196 -14.73 1.03 -12.45
C GLY A 196 -15.86 1.23 -13.46
N THR A 197 -16.17 0.18 -14.21
CA THR A 197 -17.27 0.24 -15.19
C THR A 197 -18.66 0.06 -14.55
N LYS A 198 -18.72 -0.36 -13.28
CA LYS A 198 -19.97 -0.69 -12.60
C LYS A 198 -20.03 -0.19 -11.15
N TYR A 199 -18.96 -0.34 -10.38
CA TYR A 199 -18.88 0.03 -8.98
C TYR A 199 -17.92 1.20 -8.81
N GLN A 200 -18.24 2.09 -7.87
CA GLN A 200 -17.39 3.24 -7.56
C GLN A 200 -16.34 2.90 -6.49
N ASP A 201 -16.64 1.93 -5.61
CA ASP A 201 -15.74 1.55 -4.53
C ASP A 201 -14.38 1.14 -5.07
N THR A 202 -13.32 1.73 -4.51
CA THR A 202 -11.94 1.43 -4.88
C THR A 202 -11.44 0.23 -4.09
N VAL A 203 -10.78 -0.68 -4.79
CA VAL A 203 -10.45 -2.01 -4.29
C VAL A 203 -8.96 -2.27 -4.40
N ILE A 204 -8.39 -2.90 -3.37
CA ILE A 204 -7.03 -3.49 -3.38
C ILE A 204 -7.16 -4.96 -3.00
N SER A 205 -6.65 -5.87 -3.84
CA SER A 205 -6.57 -7.28 -3.50
C SER A 205 -5.48 -7.52 -2.49
N GLU A 206 -4.24 -7.05 -2.78
CA GLU A 206 -3.12 -7.29 -1.89
C GLU A 206 -2.12 -6.13 -1.89
N LEU A 207 -1.52 -5.92 -0.76
CA LEU A 207 -0.38 -5.04 -0.56
C LEU A 207 0.65 -5.77 0.28
N TYR A 208 1.75 -6.18 -0.36
CA TYR A 208 2.82 -6.95 0.23
C TYR A 208 4.08 -6.13 0.43
N PHE A 209 5.03 -6.69 1.21
CA PHE A 209 6.32 -6.09 1.46
C PHE A 209 7.45 -7.04 1.08
N ASP A 210 8.59 -6.44 0.76
CA ASP A 210 9.85 -7.13 0.61
C ASP A 210 10.97 -6.24 1.16
N GLY A 211 12.12 -6.82 1.46
CA GLY A 211 13.18 -6.05 2.08
C GLY A 211 14.43 -6.83 2.44
N ILE A 212 15.11 -6.38 3.47
CA ILE A 212 16.39 -6.89 3.95
C ILE A 212 16.28 -7.32 5.41
N ASP A 213 17.35 -7.93 5.92
CA ASP A 213 17.47 -8.42 7.32
C ASP A 213 16.57 -9.63 7.63
N VAL A 214 16.32 -10.47 6.66
CA VAL A 214 15.44 -11.65 6.81
C VAL A 214 16.12 -12.85 7.49
N HIS A 215 17.42 -12.72 7.84
CA HIS A 215 18.24 -13.70 8.55
C HIS A 215 19.21 -13.02 9.49
#